data_b3301de4a579c48a5e1a375a0ed1a663
#
_entry.id   b3301de4a579c48a5e1a375a0ed1a663
#
_cell.length_a   1.000
_cell.length_b   1.000
_cell.length_c   1.000
_cell.angle_alpha   90.00
_cell.angle_beta   90.00
_cell.angle_gamma   90.00
#
_symmetry.space_group_name_H-M   'P 1'
#
loop_
_entity.id
_entity.type
_entity.pdbx_description
1 polymer ?
#
loop_
_entity_poly.entity_id
_entity_poly.type
_entity_poly.pdbx_seq_one_letter_code
_entity_poly.pdbx_strand_id
1 'polypeptide(L)'
;MPKETVSIPPAPQATADEPAVVPAEPAKRKKSRRSVPHGHVHVLATFNNTIITVTDTKGNVLTYASAGSCGFRGSKKGTAYAAQVAAEKAVTNAKQQHGLTKADVSVKGVGLGREAAIRTLINQKIQVDSVHDATKIPHGGVRPRKAKRN
;
A
#
# COMPACT_ATOMS: atom_id res chain seq x y z
N MET A 1 14.90 -16.07 -66.45
CA MET A 1 14.91 -15.89 -65.01
C MET A 1 13.77 -16.71 -64.44
N PRO A 2 13.99 -17.93 -63.96
CA PRO A 2 12.91 -18.75 -63.39
C PRO A 2 12.69 -18.44 -61.92
N LYS A 3 11.43 -18.38 -61.52
CA LYS A 3 10.97 -18.25 -60.15
C LYS A 3 11.04 -19.58 -59.44
N GLU A 4 11.82 -19.66 -58.35
CA GLU A 4 11.79 -20.79 -57.48
C GLU A 4 10.64 -20.65 -56.47
N THR A 5 9.71 -21.55 -56.57
CA THR A 5 8.62 -21.77 -55.63
C THR A 5 9.11 -22.69 -54.50
N VAL A 6 9.27 -22.18 -53.28
CA VAL A 6 9.56 -22.96 -52.12
C VAL A 6 8.28 -23.57 -51.59
N SER A 7 8.20 -24.90 -51.65
CA SER A 7 7.10 -25.70 -51.13
C SER A 7 7.15 -25.83 -49.63
N ILE A 8 6.06 -25.51 -48.95
CA ILE A 8 5.85 -25.67 -47.53
C ILE A 8 5.43 -27.12 -47.26
N PRO A 9 6.07 -27.87 -46.36
CA PRO A 9 5.61 -29.22 -45.97
C PRO A 9 4.37 -29.16 -45.07
N PRO A 10 3.44 -30.13 -45.17
CA PRO A 10 2.21 -30.14 -44.43
C PRO A 10 2.43 -30.53 -42.95
N ALA A 11 1.66 -29.89 -42.08
CA ALA A 11 1.60 -30.13 -40.64
C ALA A 11 1.09 -31.57 -40.34
N PRO A 12 1.62 -32.26 -39.30
CA PRO A 12 1.05 -33.51 -38.86
C PRO A 12 -0.26 -33.27 -38.07
N GLN A 13 -1.23 -34.10 -38.44
CA GLN A 13 -2.59 -34.12 -37.88
C GLN A 13 -2.58 -34.58 -36.43
N ALA A 14 -3.51 -33.99 -35.69
CA ALA A 14 -3.85 -34.27 -34.31
C ALA A 14 -4.22 -35.71 -34.05
N THR A 15 -3.67 -36.30 -33.01
CA THR A 15 -4.26 -37.40 -32.30
C THR A 15 -4.95 -36.82 -31.05
N ALA A 16 -6.26 -37.09 -30.98
CA ALA A 16 -7.09 -36.79 -29.84
C ALA A 16 -6.61 -37.64 -28.66
N ASP A 17 -6.31 -36.97 -27.56
CA ASP A 17 -6.15 -37.62 -26.26
C ASP A 17 -7.01 -36.86 -25.23
N GLU A 18 -7.69 -37.64 -24.41
CA GLU A 18 -8.79 -37.26 -23.53
C GLU A 18 -8.42 -36.14 -22.52
N PRO A 19 -9.40 -35.30 -22.12
CA PRO A 19 -9.16 -34.34 -21.05
C PRO A 19 -9.13 -35.08 -19.70
N ALA A 20 -7.93 -35.20 -19.13
CA ALA A 20 -7.78 -35.58 -17.73
C ALA A 20 -8.50 -34.54 -16.87
N VAL A 21 -9.56 -34.97 -16.20
CA VAL A 21 -10.29 -34.22 -15.19
C VAL A 21 -9.34 -33.90 -14.05
N VAL A 22 -8.79 -32.68 -14.04
CA VAL A 22 -8.04 -32.16 -12.90
C VAL A 22 -9.08 -31.90 -11.81
N PRO A 23 -8.97 -32.48 -10.61
CA PRO A 23 -9.91 -32.20 -9.54
C PRO A 23 -9.78 -30.73 -9.16
N ALA A 24 -10.87 -29.97 -9.33
CA ALA A 24 -10.98 -28.58 -8.94
C ALA A 24 -10.64 -28.44 -7.46
N GLU A 25 -9.52 -27.76 -7.15
CA GLU A 25 -9.22 -27.37 -5.78
C GLU A 25 -10.41 -26.62 -5.17
N PRO A 26 -10.81 -26.91 -3.93
CA PRO A 26 -11.95 -26.25 -3.31
C PRO A 26 -11.66 -24.76 -3.19
N ALA A 27 -12.43 -23.94 -3.92
CA ALA A 27 -12.35 -22.49 -3.88
C ALA A 27 -12.37 -22.02 -2.42
N LYS A 28 -11.24 -21.47 -1.93
CA LYS A 28 -11.10 -20.92 -0.58
C LYS A 28 -12.24 -19.93 -0.39
N ARG A 29 -13.20 -20.25 0.48
CA ARG A 29 -14.33 -19.37 0.83
C ARG A 29 -13.77 -18.01 1.20
N LYS A 30 -14.07 -16.98 0.41
CA LYS A 30 -13.72 -15.60 0.72
C LYS A 30 -14.39 -15.26 2.04
N LYS A 31 -13.61 -15.15 3.13
CA LYS A 31 -14.12 -14.70 4.43
C LYS A 31 -14.81 -13.35 4.19
N SER A 32 -16.07 -13.21 4.61
CA SER A 32 -16.81 -11.96 4.53
C SER A 32 -15.99 -10.86 5.22
N ARG A 33 -15.61 -9.84 4.47
CA ARG A 33 -14.82 -8.74 5.02
C ARG A 33 -15.73 -7.92 5.94
N ARG A 34 -15.24 -7.61 7.15
CA ARG A 34 -15.98 -6.80 8.12
C ARG A 34 -16.14 -5.40 7.54
N SER A 35 -17.37 -4.85 7.60
CA SER A 35 -17.60 -3.43 7.32
C SER A 35 -17.17 -2.62 8.53
N VAL A 36 -16.33 -1.59 8.30
CA VAL A 36 -15.77 -0.72 9.33
C VAL A 36 -15.92 0.73 8.86
N PRO A 37 -17.02 1.40 9.19
CA PRO A 37 -17.27 2.77 8.74
C PRO A 37 -16.36 3.80 9.43
N HIS A 38 -15.90 3.55 10.65
CA HIS A 38 -15.01 4.40 11.44
C HIS A 38 -13.76 3.62 11.86
N GLY A 39 -12.57 4.18 11.64
CA GLY A 39 -11.30 3.53 11.95
C GLY A 39 -10.19 4.52 12.26
N HIS A 40 -9.00 4.00 12.53
CA HIS A 40 -7.81 4.80 12.77
C HIS A 40 -6.83 4.67 11.60
N VAL A 41 -6.23 5.79 11.19
CA VAL A 41 -5.18 5.84 10.19
C VAL A 41 -3.87 6.22 10.88
N HIS A 42 -2.93 5.30 10.91
CA HIS A 42 -1.61 5.52 11.47
C HIS A 42 -0.62 5.85 10.36
N VAL A 43 -0.01 7.02 10.45
CA VAL A 43 1.01 7.50 9.50
C VAL A 43 2.35 7.51 10.20
N LEU A 44 3.29 6.68 9.77
CA LEU A 44 4.69 6.73 10.20
C LEU A 44 5.54 7.36 9.10
N ALA A 45 5.93 8.61 9.30
CA ALA A 45 6.74 9.38 8.36
C ALA A 45 8.16 9.55 8.86
N THR A 46 9.09 8.80 8.31
CA THR A 46 10.54 8.95 8.55
C THR A 46 11.19 9.70 7.40
N PHE A 47 12.43 10.14 7.55
CA PHE A 47 13.19 10.76 6.45
C PHE A 47 13.37 9.85 5.24
N ASN A 48 13.37 8.52 5.42
CA ASN A 48 13.65 7.56 4.37
C ASN A 48 12.43 6.82 3.83
N ASN A 49 11.29 6.85 4.53
CA ASN A 49 10.10 6.10 4.14
C ASN A 49 8.84 6.65 4.81
N THR A 50 7.69 6.41 4.19
CA THR A 50 6.38 6.64 4.80
C THR A 50 5.60 5.33 4.78
N ILE A 51 5.01 4.96 5.92
CA ILE A 51 4.18 3.78 6.08
C ILE A 51 2.81 4.23 6.59
N ILE A 52 1.77 3.75 5.97
CA ILE A 52 0.39 4.07 6.33
C ILE A 52 -0.33 2.76 6.64
N THR A 53 -0.94 2.71 7.80
CA THR A 53 -1.70 1.55 8.29
C THR A 53 -3.08 2.01 8.69
N VAL A 54 -4.09 1.38 8.15
CA VAL A 54 -5.50 1.62 8.51
C VAL A 54 -5.95 0.49 9.42
N THR A 55 -6.52 0.86 10.57
CA THR A 55 -7.01 -0.09 11.57
C THR A 55 -8.47 0.17 11.92
N ASP A 56 -9.11 -0.82 12.49
CA ASP A 56 -10.39 -0.70 13.18
C ASP A 56 -10.22 0.04 14.52
N THR A 57 -11.31 0.47 15.13
CA THR A 57 -11.33 1.08 16.48
C THR A 57 -10.76 0.16 17.57
N LYS A 58 -10.75 -1.15 17.33
CA LYS A 58 -10.13 -2.16 18.20
C LYS A 58 -8.63 -2.36 17.95
N GLY A 59 -8.03 -1.67 16.98
CA GLY A 59 -6.62 -1.81 16.62
C GLY A 59 -6.30 -2.94 15.65
N ASN A 60 -7.30 -3.66 15.11
CA ASN A 60 -7.04 -4.68 14.08
C ASN A 60 -6.69 -4.01 12.75
N VAL A 61 -5.64 -4.46 12.10
CA VAL A 61 -5.20 -3.93 10.80
C VAL A 61 -6.17 -4.36 9.71
N LEU A 62 -6.71 -3.39 8.98
CA LEU A 62 -7.56 -3.57 7.81
C LEU A 62 -6.75 -3.57 6.52
N THR A 63 -5.99 -2.50 6.31
CA THR A 63 -5.13 -2.32 5.14
C THR A 63 -3.84 -1.61 5.52
N TYR A 64 -2.82 -1.78 4.70
CA TYR A 64 -1.58 -1.02 4.85
C TYR A 64 -0.96 -0.75 3.48
N ALA A 65 -0.16 0.30 3.40
CA ALA A 65 0.72 0.57 2.28
C ALA A 65 1.95 1.35 2.75
N SER A 66 3.03 1.23 2.00
CA SER A 66 4.24 2.00 2.21
C SER A 66 4.76 2.55 0.90
N ALA A 67 5.62 3.58 0.93
CA ALA A 67 6.26 4.08 -0.27
C ALA A 67 7.03 2.97 -1.02
N GLY A 68 7.62 2.03 -0.28
CA GLY A 68 8.30 0.87 -0.87
C GLY A 68 7.37 -0.11 -1.58
N SER A 69 6.15 -0.34 -1.05
CA SER A 69 5.14 -1.21 -1.67
C SER A 69 4.45 -0.59 -2.89
N CYS A 70 4.62 0.74 -3.06
CA CYS A 70 4.13 1.49 -4.23
C CYS A 70 5.18 1.59 -5.35
N GLY A 71 6.31 0.88 -5.24
CA GLY A 71 7.33 0.83 -6.29
C GLY A 71 8.46 1.85 -6.13
N PHE A 72 8.40 2.76 -5.15
CA PHE A 72 9.51 3.69 -4.91
C PHE A 72 10.71 2.97 -4.31
N ARG A 73 11.93 3.40 -4.67
CA ARG A 73 13.19 2.82 -4.21
C ARG A 73 14.16 3.91 -3.76
N GLY A 74 15.12 3.54 -2.91
CA GLY A 74 16.16 4.45 -2.43
C GLY A 74 15.61 5.72 -1.79
N SER A 75 16.20 6.86 -2.09
CA SER A 75 15.83 8.18 -1.55
C SER A 75 14.41 8.63 -1.93
N LYS A 76 13.87 8.15 -3.05
CA LYS A 76 12.53 8.49 -3.52
C LYS A 76 11.41 8.08 -2.55
N LYS A 77 11.65 7.10 -1.67
CA LYS A 77 10.66 6.67 -0.65
C LYS A 77 10.34 7.72 0.41
N GLY A 78 11.28 8.64 0.69
CA GLY A 78 11.11 9.70 1.68
C GLY A 78 10.42 10.96 1.15
N THR A 79 10.01 10.99 -0.11
CA THR A 79 9.36 12.14 -0.73
C THR A 79 7.89 12.26 -0.34
N ALA A 80 7.35 13.49 -0.34
CA ALA A 80 5.93 13.75 -0.10
C ALA A 80 5.03 13.07 -1.15
N TYR A 81 5.47 13.02 -2.42
CA TYR A 81 4.75 12.34 -3.48
C TYR A 81 4.63 10.83 -3.24
N ALA A 82 5.70 10.17 -2.79
CA ALA A 82 5.65 8.75 -2.46
C ALA A 82 4.69 8.47 -1.29
N ALA A 83 4.63 9.37 -0.31
CA ALA A 83 3.67 9.28 0.80
C ALA A 83 2.22 9.44 0.33
N GLN A 84 1.97 10.38 -0.61
CA GLN A 84 0.66 10.57 -1.23
C GLN A 84 0.19 9.28 -1.91
N VAL A 85 0.99 8.70 -2.81
CA VAL A 85 0.64 7.46 -3.52
C VAL A 85 0.40 6.29 -2.55
N ALA A 86 1.21 6.20 -1.48
CA ALA A 86 1.01 5.18 -0.44
C ALA A 86 -0.31 5.39 0.32
N ALA A 87 -0.66 6.65 0.65
CA ALA A 87 -1.91 6.98 1.30
C ALA A 87 -3.12 6.66 0.41
N GLU A 88 -3.08 7.07 -0.84
CA GLU A 88 -4.12 6.75 -1.83
C GLU A 88 -4.37 5.25 -1.91
N LYS A 89 -3.32 4.45 -2.04
CA LYS A 89 -3.43 3.00 -2.12
C LYS A 89 -4.04 2.38 -0.87
N ALA A 90 -3.57 2.77 0.33
CA ALA A 90 -4.08 2.24 1.59
C ALA A 90 -5.55 2.59 1.79
N VAL A 91 -5.90 3.85 1.55
CA VAL A 91 -7.24 4.39 1.76
C VAL A 91 -8.24 3.84 0.75
N THR A 92 -7.88 3.80 -0.53
CA THR A 92 -8.74 3.22 -1.58
C THR A 92 -9.06 1.76 -1.27
N ASN A 93 -8.07 0.99 -0.85
CA ASN A 93 -8.28 -0.39 -0.42
C ASN A 93 -9.18 -0.49 0.82
N ALA A 94 -9.01 0.41 1.80
CA ALA A 94 -9.85 0.43 3.00
C ALA A 94 -11.32 0.78 2.68
N LYS A 95 -11.54 1.76 1.80
CA LYS A 95 -12.89 2.11 1.33
C LYS A 95 -13.57 0.97 0.58
N GLN A 96 -12.85 0.37 -0.38
CA GLN A 96 -13.41 -0.70 -1.23
C GLN A 96 -13.66 -1.99 -0.46
N GLN A 97 -12.81 -2.33 0.50
CA GLN A 97 -12.86 -3.61 1.19
C GLN A 97 -13.66 -3.56 2.49
N HIS A 98 -13.65 -2.43 3.17
CA HIS A 98 -14.21 -2.27 4.53
C HIS A 98 -15.21 -1.12 4.65
N GLY A 99 -15.42 -0.31 3.59
CA GLY A 99 -16.40 0.78 3.61
C GLY A 99 -16.03 1.93 4.56
N LEU A 100 -14.72 2.21 4.74
CA LEU A 100 -14.24 3.28 5.61
C LEU A 100 -14.75 4.65 5.12
N THR A 101 -15.42 5.40 6.00
CA THR A 101 -15.96 6.74 5.74
C THR A 101 -15.37 7.81 6.64
N LYS A 102 -15.09 7.45 7.91
CA LYS A 102 -14.54 8.34 8.94
C LYS A 102 -13.24 7.77 9.51
N ALA A 103 -12.31 8.65 9.86
CA ALA A 103 -11.04 8.21 10.42
C ALA A 103 -10.45 9.22 11.40
N ASP A 104 -9.90 8.70 12.50
CA ASP A 104 -8.94 9.40 13.35
C ASP A 104 -7.53 9.17 12.83
N VAL A 105 -6.75 10.24 12.73
CA VAL A 105 -5.40 10.18 12.17
C VAL A 105 -4.35 10.32 13.26
N SER A 106 -3.46 9.34 13.38
CA SER A 106 -2.30 9.39 14.28
C SER A 106 -1.02 9.49 13.47
N VAL A 107 -0.30 10.59 13.60
CA VAL A 107 0.94 10.84 12.85
C VAL A 107 2.14 10.66 13.77
N LYS A 108 3.17 9.97 13.29
CA LYS A 108 4.44 9.74 13.99
C LYS A 108 5.63 10.03 13.09
N GLY A 109 6.63 10.71 13.64
CA GLY A 109 7.88 10.98 12.94
C GLY A 109 7.92 12.36 12.30
N VAL A 110 9.05 12.72 11.70
CA VAL A 110 9.37 14.08 11.22
C VAL A 110 9.58 14.13 9.68
N GLY A 111 9.25 13.07 8.97
CA GLY A 111 9.43 13.01 7.51
C GLY A 111 8.45 13.89 6.74
N LEU A 112 8.79 14.20 5.48
CA LEU A 112 7.97 15.01 4.56
C LEU A 112 6.60 14.40 4.23
N GLY A 113 6.40 13.12 4.53
CA GLY A 113 5.14 12.42 4.26
C GLY A 113 3.99 12.74 5.21
N ARG A 114 4.23 13.48 6.32
CA ARG A 114 3.20 13.79 7.33
C ARG A 114 1.97 14.47 6.73
N GLU A 115 2.17 15.68 6.20
CA GLU A 115 1.09 16.48 5.62
C GLU A 115 0.52 15.89 4.34
N ALA A 116 1.39 15.33 3.48
CA ALA A 116 0.97 14.72 2.23
C ALA A 116 -0.04 13.58 2.47
N ALA A 117 0.17 12.75 3.48
CA ALA A 117 -0.77 11.70 3.85
C ALA A 117 -2.12 12.26 4.31
N ILE A 118 -2.13 13.29 5.17
CA ILE A 118 -3.38 13.91 5.67
C ILE A 118 -4.16 14.54 4.51
N ARG A 119 -3.49 15.32 3.65
CA ARG A 119 -4.13 15.93 2.47
C ARG A 119 -4.77 14.88 1.56
N THR A 120 -4.12 13.74 1.41
CA THR A 120 -4.63 12.64 0.59
C THR A 120 -5.90 12.03 1.18
N LEU A 121 -6.02 11.89 2.50
CA LEU A 121 -7.24 11.42 3.16
C LEU A 121 -8.43 12.32 2.82
N ILE A 122 -8.23 13.64 2.89
CA ILE A 122 -9.25 14.66 2.57
C ILE A 122 -9.62 14.57 1.08
N ASN A 123 -8.64 14.48 0.19
CA ASN A 123 -8.86 14.35 -1.26
C ASN A 123 -9.65 13.08 -1.61
N GLN A 124 -9.43 12.01 -0.88
CA GLN A 124 -10.16 10.74 -1.01
C GLN A 124 -11.56 10.77 -0.35
N LYS A 125 -12.02 11.96 0.11
CA LYS A 125 -13.33 12.14 0.74
C LYS A 125 -13.53 11.23 1.97
N ILE A 126 -12.51 11.06 2.79
CA ILE A 126 -12.62 10.50 4.13
C ILE A 126 -12.80 11.68 5.09
N GLN A 127 -13.81 11.58 5.94
CA GLN A 127 -14.00 12.54 7.01
C GLN A 127 -12.95 12.27 8.09
N VAL A 128 -12.08 13.26 8.32
CA VAL A 128 -11.07 13.23 9.38
C VAL A 128 -11.70 13.89 10.61
N ASP A 129 -11.94 13.11 11.66
CA ASP A 129 -12.56 13.61 12.89
C ASP A 129 -11.51 14.21 13.82
N SER A 130 -10.33 13.59 13.95
CA SER A 130 -9.23 14.09 14.78
C SER A 130 -7.86 13.81 14.16
N VAL A 131 -6.88 14.65 14.51
CA VAL A 131 -5.47 14.46 14.13
C VAL A 131 -4.61 14.55 15.38
N HIS A 132 -3.91 13.45 15.70
CA HIS A 132 -3.03 13.35 16.85
C HIS A 132 -1.57 13.21 16.41
N ASP A 133 -0.70 14.04 16.96
CA ASP A 133 0.75 13.84 16.83
C ASP A 133 1.22 12.96 18.00
N ALA A 134 1.69 11.77 17.66
CA ALA A 134 2.23 10.79 18.60
C ALA A 134 3.73 10.55 18.36
N THR A 135 4.46 11.57 17.92
CA THR A 135 5.90 11.51 17.71
C THR A 135 6.61 11.33 19.03
N LYS A 136 7.42 10.28 19.14
CA LYS A 136 8.17 9.97 20.35
C LYS A 136 9.34 10.93 20.52
N ILE A 137 9.47 11.48 21.71
CA ILE A 137 10.59 12.34 22.12
C ILE A 137 11.38 11.60 23.20
N PRO A 138 12.71 11.52 23.12
CA PRO A 138 13.51 10.91 24.17
C PRO A 138 13.48 11.75 25.45
N HIS A 139 13.25 11.11 26.59
CA HIS A 139 13.36 11.71 27.91
C HIS A 139 14.67 11.24 28.54
N GLY A 140 15.69 12.10 28.56
CA GLY A 140 17.04 11.75 29.08
C GLY A 140 17.72 10.64 28.25
N GLY A 141 17.46 10.53 26.97
CA GLY A 141 17.93 9.45 26.10
C GLY A 141 19.44 9.49 25.80
N VAL A 142 19.82 8.92 24.67
CA VAL A 142 21.21 8.81 24.23
C VAL A 142 21.84 10.20 24.07
N ARG A 143 23.11 10.35 24.53
CA ARG A 143 23.85 11.60 24.34
C ARG A 143 23.91 12.01 22.88
N PRO A 144 23.56 13.27 22.53
CA PRO A 144 23.66 13.75 21.15
C PRO A 144 25.12 13.78 20.69
N ARG A 145 25.33 13.67 19.38
CA ARG A 145 26.66 13.79 18.78
C ARG A 145 27.29 15.15 19.10
N LYS A 146 28.62 15.19 19.20
CA LYS A 146 29.36 16.43 19.38
C LYS A 146 29.06 17.42 18.25
N ALA A 147 29.03 18.71 18.55
CA ALA A 147 28.95 19.77 17.56
C ALA A 147 30.11 19.66 16.57
N LYS A 148 29.86 19.98 15.29
CA LYS A 148 30.91 20.02 14.27
C LYS A 148 31.91 21.10 14.67
N ARG A 149 33.18 20.74 14.75
CA ARG A 149 34.26 21.75 14.92
C ARG A 149 34.58 22.28 13.51
N ASN A 150 34.55 23.61 13.37
CA ASN A 150 35.02 24.30 12.18
C ASN A 150 36.53 24.40 12.22
#